data_494aa780df5822a3f30d7a0c813b33cc
#
_entry.id   494aa780df5822a3f30d7a0c813b33cc
#
_cell.length_a   1.000
_cell.length_b   1.000
_cell.length_c   1.000
_cell.angle_alpha   90.00
_cell.angle_beta   90.00
_cell.angle_gamma   90.00
#
_symmetry.space_group_name_H-M   'P 1'
#
loop_
_entity.id
_entity.type
_entity.pdbx_description
1 polymer ?
#
loop_
_entity_poly.entity_id
_entity_poly.type
_entity_poly.pdbx_seq_one_letter_code
_entity_poly.pdbx_strand_id
1 'polypeptide(L)'
;MPIELQSRIKWTVNGTSRTRPAKETLQKVVPLSKKIGVTRLADITDMDVLGIPNYSAVLPGTEDYIWVYSGKGPTREHAMASALMESIERYSSLPAGGRRDFVRSSYSELSKTRSVMHPDEIVEPMRFEYRNDMLMDFLPGFDIANNREVMVPATIALFRYNPAPPAVNPFSYFHTNGLASGNVMEEAVCHSLCEVIERDAMSIAELRASAIPFHVLRTIVHSLNAAGIQAPPVQ
;
A
#
# COMPACT_ATOMS: atom_id res chain seq x y z
N MET A 1 20.64 -4.70 5.85
CA MET A 1 20.88 -6.15 5.60
C MET A 1 20.39 -6.44 4.19
N PRO A 2 21.22 -6.97 3.30
CA PRO A 2 20.84 -7.20 1.91
C PRO A 2 19.60 -8.10 1.83
N ILE A 3 18.68 -7.76 0.93
CA ILE A 3 17.49 -8.57 0.64
C ILE A 3 17.84 -9.47 -0.53
N GLU A 4 17.92 -10.76 -0.28
CA GLU A 4 18.11 -11.75 -1.34
C GLU A 4 16.74 -12.32 -1.74
N LEU A 5 16.30 -11.99 -2.94
CA LEU A 5 15.08 -12.55 -3.52
C LEU A 5 15.38 -13.91 -4.16
N GLN A 6 14.54 -14.88 -3.89
CA GLN A 6 14.67 -16.24 -4.40
C GLN A 6 13.49 -16.60 -5.31
N SER A 7 13.72 -17.50 -6.24
CA SER A 7 12.63 -18.09 -7.02
C SER A 7 11.68 -18.85 -6.10
N ARG A 8 10.38 -18.62 -6.26
CA ARG A 8 9.32 -19.28 -5.45
C ARG A 8 8.31 -19.95 -6.35
N ILE A 9 7.93 -21.16 -5.95
CA ILE A 9 6.84 -21.87 -6.60
C ILE A 9 5.53 -21.18 -6.21
N LYS A 10 4.70 -20.87 -7.19
CA LYS A 10 3.37 -20.31 -6.98
C LYS A 10 2.32 -21.42 -6.90
N TRP A 11 1.46 -21.32 -5.91
CA TRP A 11 0.23 -22.08 -5.80
C TRP A 11 -0.88 -21.30 -6.50
N THR A 12 -1.29 -21.77 -7.67
CA THR A 12 -2.31 -21.07 -8.48
C THR A 12 -3.62 -21.87 -8.42
N VAL A 13 -4.62 -21.31 -7.74
CA VAL A 13 -5.96 -21.91 -7.61
C VAL A 13 -6.99 -20.80 -7.70
N ASN A 14 -8.07 -21.03 -8.44
CA ASN A 14 -9.21 -20.11 -8.55
C ASN A 14 -8.83 -18.66 -8.90
N GLY A 15 -7.91 -18.47 -9.85
CA GLY A 15 -7.50 -17.15 -10.30
C GLY A 15 -6.53 -16.41 -9.37
N THR A 16 -6.10 -17.01 -8.27
CA THR A 16 -5.09 -16.44 -7.38
C THR A 16 -3.72 -17.09 -7.61
N SER A 17 -2.65 -16.31 -7.42
CA SER A 17 -1.28 -16.78 -7.58
C SER A 17 -0.47 -16.38 -6.35
N ARG A 18 -0.40 -17.29 -5.37
CA ARG A 18 0.29 -17.10 -4.10
C ARG A 18 1.26 -18.24 -3.85
N THR A 19 2.18 -18.10 -2.92
CA THR A 19 3.15 -19.15 -2.58
C THR A 19 2.55 -20.25 -1.70
N ARG A 20 1.37 -20.01 -1.13
CA ARG A 20 0.63 -20.97 -0.28
C ARG A 20 -0.87 -20.89 -0.52
N PRO A 21 -1.61 -21.99 -0.26
CA PRO A 21 -3.06 -21.95 -0.19
C PRO A 21 -3.56 -20.98 0.89
N ALA A 22 -4.72 -20.35 0.66
CA ALA A 22 -5.32 -19.41 1.62
C ALA A 22 -5.54 -20.04 3.01
N LYS A 23 -5.91 -21.33 3.07
CA LYS A 23 -6.08 -22.07 4.33
C LYS A 23 -4.80 -22.14 5.17
N GLU A 24 -3.65 -22.37 4.55
CA GLU A 24 -2.36 -22.38 5.24
C GLU A 24 -1.94 -20.95 5.69
N THR A 25 -2.23 -19.96 4.86
CA THR A 25 -2.05 -18.56 5.24
C THR A 25 -2.87 -18.24 6.49
N LEU A 26 -4.16 -18.63 6.52
CA LEU A 26 -5.03 -18.40 7.68
C LEU A 26 -4.51 -19.04 8.97
N GLN A 27 -3.97 -20.26 8.90
CA GLN A 27 -3.38 -20.92 10.07
C GLN A 27 -2.29 -20.08 10.74
N LYS A 28 -1.55 -19.32 9.95
CA LYS A 28 -0.48 -18.43 10.46
C LYS A 28 -0.99 -17.06 10.86
N VAL A 29 -1.87 -16.46 10.07
CA VAL A 29 -2.25 -15.06 10.27
C VAL A 29 -3.32 -14.85 11.32
N VAL A 30 -4.20 -15.83 11.56
CA VAL A 30 -5.22 -15.72 12.62
C VAL A 30 -4.61 -15.51 14.02
N PRO A 31 -3.61 -16.29 14.48
CA PRO A 31 -2.99 -16.00 15.76
C PRO A 31 -2.19 -14.69 15.76
N LEU A 32 -1.59 -14.29 14.63
CA LEU A 32 -0.88 -13.01 14.52
C LEU A 32 -1.85 -11.83 14.58
N SER A 33 -2.97 -11.90 13.87
CA SER A 33 -3.98 -10.84 13.87
C SER A 33 -4.55 -10.58 15.27
N LYS A 34 -4.76 -11.62 16.06
CA LYS A 34 -5.15 -11.49 17.47
C LYS A 34 -4.08 -10.78 18.31
N LYS A 35 -2.80 -11.08 18.08
CA LYS A 35 -1.68 -10.44 18.81
C LYS A 35 -1.58 -8.94 18.52
N ILE A 36 -1.87 -8.51 17.30
CA ILE A 36 -1.87 -7.08 16.94
C ILE A 36 -3.18 -6.36 17.34
N GLY A 37 -4.16 -7.08 17.89
CA GLY A 37 -5.38 -6.49 18.43
C GLY A 37 -6.60 -6.56 17.52
N VAL A 38 -6.61 -7.38 16.46
CA VAL A 38 -7.84 -7.62 15.68
C VAL A 38 -8.88 -8.27 16.60
N THR A 39 -9.99 -7.59 16.82
CA THR A 39 -11.06 -8.02 17.73
C THR A 39 -12.17 -8.78 17.04
N ARG A 40 -12.40 -8.53 15.75
CA ARG A 40 -13.48 -9.13 14.99
C ARG A 40 -13.07 -9.35 13.54
N LEU A 41 -13.45 -10.50 12.99
CA LEU A 41 -13.46 -10.79 11.56
C LEU A 41 -14.94 -11.07 11.18
N ALA A 42 -15.55 -10.10 10.51
CA ALA A 42 -16.97 -10.15 10.18
C ALA A 42 -17.16 -10.60 8.72
N ASP A 43 -18.07 -11.55 8.50
CA ASP A 43 -18.57 -11.85 7.17
C ASP A 43 -19.58 -10.77 6.75
N ILE A 44 -19.31 -10.08 5.66
CA ILE A 44 -20.14 -9.05 5.08
C ILE A 44 -20.54 -9.35 3.63
N THR A 45 -20.43 -10.63 3.24
CA THR A 45 -20.72 -11.13 1.89
C THR A 45 -22.11 -10.72 1.42
N ASP A 46 -23.10 -10.81 2.30
CA ASP A 46 -24.51 -10.59 1.95
C ASP A 46 -24.95 -9.12 2.05
N MET A 47 -24.00 -8.17 2.19
CA MET A 47 -24.30 -6.75 2.14
C MET A 47 -24.54 -6.22 0.73
N ASP A 48 -24.24 -7.03 -0.29
CA ASP A 48 -24.57 -6.76 -1.68
C ASP A 48 -25.27 -7.95 -2.35
N VAL A 49 -25.61 -7.82 -3.64
CA VAL A 49 -26.31 -8.85 -4.41
C VAL A 49 -25.40 -9.76 -5.22
N LEU A 50 -24.09 -9.54 -5.18
CA LEU A 50 -23.12 -10.26 -6.02
C LEU A 50 -22.72 -11.60 -5.41
N GLY A 51 -22.81 -11.73 -4.08
CA GLY A 51 -22.43 -12.93 -3.35
C GLY A 51 -20.93 -13.26 -3.41
N ILE A 52 -20.08 -12.28 -3.75
CA ILE A 52 -18.62 -12.44 -3.70
C ILE A 52 -18.17 -12.43 -2.24
N PRO A 53 -17.47 -13.47 -1.77
CA PRO A 53 -17.01 -13.52 -0.38
C PRO A 53 -16.25 -12.25 0.02
N ASN A 54 -16.72 -11.57 1.05
CA ASN A 54 -16.17 -10.34 1.57
C ASN A 54 -16.17 -10.34 3.10
N TYR A 55 -15.02 -10.00 3.69
CA TYR A 55 -14.81 -10.00 5.14
C TYR A 55 -14.21 -8.68 5.58
N SER A 56 -14.56 -8.25 6.78
CA SER A 56 -13.99 -7.07 7.43
C SER A 56 -13.27 -7.46 8.72
N ALA A 57 -11.99 -7.12 8.82
CA ALA A 57 -11.19 -7.25 10.04
C ALA A 57 -11.21 -5.92 10.80
N VAL A 58 -11.67 -5.96 12.06
CA VAL A 58 -11.78 -4.78 12.91
C VAL A 58 -10.60 -4.74 13.86
N LEU A 59 -9.80 -3.68 13.76
CA LEU A 59 -8.65 -3.39 14.59
C LEU A 59 -8.87 -2.06 15.31
N PRO A 60 -9.23 -2.06 16.61
CA PRO A 60 -9.32 -0.82 17.39
C PRO A 60 -7.95 -0.12 17.45
N GLY A 61 -7.94 1.15 17.09
CA GLY A 61 -6.72 1.99 17.16
C GLY A 61 -6.47 2.52 18.56
N THR A 62 -5.31 3.13 18.75
CA THR A 62 -4.89 3.74 20.04
C THR A 62 -5.39 5.18 20.24
N GLU A 63 -5.99 5.81 19.22
CA GLU A 63 -6.37 7.22 19.20
C GLU A 63 -7.84 7.40 18.78
N ASP A 64 -8.76 6.78 19.48
CA ASP A 64 -10.22 6.86 19.24
C ASP A 64 -10.69 6.44 17.83
N TYR A 65 -9.82 5.80 17.05
CA TYR A 65 -10.15 5.30 15.72
C TYR A 65 -10.33 3.79 15.73
N ILE A 66 -11.36 3.33 15.04
CA ILE A 66 -11.56 1.92 14.70
C ILE A 66 -11.15 1.74 13.25
N TRP A 67 -10.13 0.93 13.05
CA TRP A 67 -9.69 0.53 11.71
C TRP A 67 -10.48 -0.67 11.24
N VAL A 68 -11.01 -0.58 10.03
CA VAL A 68 -11.71 -1.67 9.37
C VAL A 68 -11.00 -1.96 8.06
N TYR A 69 -10.48 -3.16 7.94
CA TYR A 69 -9.78 -3.62 6.75
C TYR A 69 -10.63 -4.67 6.06
N SER A 70 -10.85 -4.50 4.76
CA SER A 70 -11.74 -5.36 3.98
C SER A 70 -10.96 -6.31 3.09
N GLY A 71 -11.38 -7.56 3.07
CA GLY A 71 -10.81 -8.57 2.19
C GLY A 71 -11.87 -9.26 1.36
N LYS A 72 -11.60 -9.43 0.09
CA LYS A 72 -12.45 -10.13 -0.85
C LYS A 72 -11.67 -11.20 -1.60
N GLY A 73 -12.39 -12.18 -2.13
CA GLY A 73 -11.75 -13.25 -2.88
C GLY A 73 -12.75 -14.28 -3.42
N PRO A 74 -12.27 -15.21 -4.28
CA PRO A 74 -13.13 -16.23 -4.91
C PRO A 74 -13.72 -17.24 -3.92
N THR A 75 -13.15 -17.37 -2.73
CA THR A 75 -13.69 -18.19 -1.63
C THR A 75 -13.63 -17.44 -0.31
N ARG A 76 -14.36 -17.92 0.69
CA ARG A 76 -14.34 -17.34 2.05
C ARG A 76 -12.93 -17.31 2.65
N GLU A 77 -12.14 -18.37 2.46
CA GLU A 77 -10.76 -18.42 2.96
C GLU A 77 -9.87 -17.35 2.32
N HIS A 78 -10.04 -17.07 1.02
CA HIS A 78 -9.31 -16.01 0.34
C HIS A 78 -9.71 -14.64 0.88
N ALA A 79 -10.99 -14.37 1.04
CA ALA A 79 -11.51 -13.12 1.58
C ALA A 79 -11.05 -12.89 3.04
N MET A 80 -11.12 -13.91 3.89
CA MET A 80 -10.62 -13.87 5.26
C MET A 80 -9.11 -13.60 5.31
N ALA A 81 -8.32 -14.32 4.49
CA ALA A 81 -6.87 -14.13 4.41
C ALA A 81 -6.52 -12.70 3.94
N SER A 82 -7.23 -12.17 2.93
CA SER A 82 -7.05 -10.81 2.44
C SER A 82 -7.29 -9.78 3.55
N ALA A 83 -8.41 -9.83 4.27
CA ALA A 83 -8.72 -8.89 5.34
C ALA A 83 -7.71 -8.93 6.49
N LEU A 84 -7.30 -10.13 6.90
CA LEU A 84 -6.33 -10.29 7.99
C LEU A 84 -4.91 -9.88 7.57
N MET A 85 -4.50 -10.20 6.35
CA MET A 85 -3.20 -9.79 5.83
C MET A 85 -3.10 -8.28 5.69
N GLU A 86 -4.16 -7.60 5.24
CA GLU A 86 -4.18 -6.14 5.21
C GLU A 86 -4.08 -5.54 6.62
N SER A 87 -4.77 -6.10 7.61
CA SER A 87 -4.67 -5.62 8.99
C SER A 87 -3.24 -5.73 9.55
N ILE A 88 -2.53 -6.83 9.25
CA ILE A 88 -1.13 -7.03 9.64
C ILE A 88 -0.20 -6.06 8.89
N GLU A 89 -0.42 -5.86 7.62
CA GLU A 89 0.30 -4.93 6.76
C GLU A 89 0.23 -3.50 7.33
N ARG A 90 -0.99 -3.03 7.58
CA ARG A 90 -1.21 -1.67 8.13
C ARG A 90 -0.61 -1.53 9.52
N TYR A 91 -0.82 -2.50 10.40
CA TYR A 91 -0.20 -2.49 11.74
C TYR A 91 1.32 -2.42 11.65
N SER A 92 1.93 -3.24 10.78
CA SER A 92 3.39 -3.28 10.59
C SER A 92 3.97 -1.98 10.03
N SER A 93 3.17 -1.21 9.31
CA SER A 93 3.57 0.07 8.72
C SER A 93 3.40 1.25 9.67
N LEU A 94 2.68 1.08 10.79
CA LEU A 94 2.57 2.15 11.79
C LEU A 94 3.90 2.38 12.51
N PRO A 95 4.17 3.61 12.98
CA PRO A 95 5.36 3.92 13.79
C PRO A 95 5.50 3.03 15.02
N ALA A 96 4.37 2.71 15.67
CA ALA A 96 4.31 1.82 16.83
C ALA A 96 4.34 0.33 16.50
N GLY A 97 4.22 -0.06 15.23
CA GLY A 97 4.15 -1.45 14.77
C GLY A 97 5.45 -2.24 14.91
N GLY A 98 6.53 -1.62 15.34
CA GLY A 98 7.83 -2.24 15.60
C GLY A 98 8.90 -1.24 15.99
N ARG A 99 10.03 -1.77 16.50
CA ARG A 99 11.20 -0.93 16.78
C ARG A 99 11.74 -0.37 15.47
N ARG A 100 11.96 0.94 15.42
CA ARG A 100 12.51 1.65 14.26
C ARG A 100 13.74 2.43 14.69
N ASP A 101 14.82 2.25 13.94
CA ASP A 101 16.07 2.99 14.14
C ASP A 101 16.07 4.22 13.22
N PHE A 102 15.43 5.30 13.66
CA PHE A 102 15.40 6.56 12.92
C PHE A 102 16.77 7.23 12.92
N VAL A 103 17.16 7.72 11.75
CA VAL A 103 18.29 8.62 11.60
C VAL A 103 17.74 10.00 11.33
N ARG A 104 17.87 10.91 12.30
CA ARG A 104 17.48 12.32 12.14
C ARG A 104 18.63 13.10 11.54
N SER A 105 18.43 13.62 10.34
CA SER A 105 19.45 14.37 9.59
C SER A 105 18.79 15.22 8.51
N SER A 106 19.58 16.06 7.84
CA SER A 106 19.20 16.65 6.56
C SER A 106 19.68 15.76 5.40
N TYR A 107 19.08 15.91 4.21
CA TYR A 107 19.57 15.24 3.01
C TYR A 107 21.02 15.62 2.74
N SER A 108 21.35 16.94 2.80
CA SER A 108 22.69 17.46 2.53
C SER A 108 23.78 16.88 3.43
N GLU A 109 23.47 16.54 4.67
CA GLU A 109 24.44 15.90 5.57
C GLU A 109 24.47 14.38 5.40
N LEU A 110 23.31 13.74 5.34
CA LEU A 110 23.22 12.29 5.28
C LEU A 110 23.77 11.71 3.97
N SER A 111 23.57 12.42 2.86
CA SER A 111 24.06 12.00 1.53
C SER A 111 25.60 12.05 1.39
N LYS A 112 26.31 12.72 2.29
CA LYS A 112 27.80 12.71 2.32
C LYS A 112 28.36 11.34 2.71
N THR A 113 27.61 10.53 3.46
CA THR A 113 28.08 9.28 4.05
C THR A 113 27.27 8.04 3.68
N ARG A 114 26.06 8.24 3.16
CA ARG A 114 25.12 7.16 2.83
C ARG A 114 24.43 7.42 1.50
N SER A 115 23.94 6.37 0.86
CA SER A 115 22.96 6.53 -0.22
C SER A 115 21.63 6.95 0.38
N VAL A 116 21.02 8.00 -0.14
CA VAL A 116 19.76 8.57 0.37
C VAL A 116 18.84 8.81 -0.82
N MET A 117 17.56 8.40 -0.70
CA MET A 117 16.54 8.78 -1.64
C MET A 117 16.27 10.28 -1.52
N HIS A 118 16.39 11.01 -2.64
CA HIS A 118 16.15 12.45 -2.63
C HIS A 118 14.65 12.71 -2.48
N PRO A 119 14.21 13.57 -1.55
CA PRO A 119 12.78 13.85 -1.37
C PRO A 119 12.06 14.37 -2.62
N ASP A 120 12.74 15.13 -3.50
CA ASP A 120 12.16 15.63 -4.75
C ASP A 120 11.96 14.53 -5.82
N GLU A 121 12.59 13.35 -5.67
CA GLU A 121 12.33 12.19 -6.53
C GLU A 121 11.00 11.53 -6.21
N ILE A 122 10.38 11.89 -5.07
CA ILE A 122 9.10 11.36 -4.64
C ILE A 122 8.00 12.23 -5.23
N VAL A 123 7.20 11.66 -6.12
CA VAL A 123 6.09 12.35 -6.80
C VAL A 123 4.90 12.50 -5.84
N GLU A 124 5.04 13.38 -4.86
CA GLU A 124 4.01 13.70 -3.88
C GLU A 124 3.86 15.22 -3.72
N PRO A 125 2.63 15.73 -3.58
CA PRO A 125 2.44 17.14 -3.27
C PRO A 125 3.13 17.53 -1.97
N MET A 126 3.89 18.61 -1.99
CA MET A 126 4.55 19.12 -0.80
C MET A 126 3.71 20.22 -0.13
N ARG A 127 3.79 20.29 1.20
CA ARG A 127 3.09 21.31 2.01
C ARG A 127 3.77 22.65 1.92
N PHE A 128 5.08 22.65 1.65
CA PHE A 128 5.95 23.81 1.55
C PHE A 128 7.15 23.47 0.68
N GLU A 129 7.89 24.47 0.26
CA GLU A 129 9.11 24.30 -0.51
C GLU A 129 10.16 23.52 0.29
N TYR A 130 10.57 22.39 -0.25
CA TYR A 130 11.59 21.54 0.35
C TYR A 130 12.99 22.13 0.10
N ARG A 131 13.85 22.03 1.10
CA ARG A 131 15.27 22.36 0.98
C ARG A 131 16.12 21.24 1.58
N ASN A 132 17.27 20.99 0.97
CA ASN A 132 18.18 19.91 1.34
C ASN A 132 18.79 20.03 2.75
N ASP A 133 18.69 21.20 3.40
CA ASP A 133 19.16 21.46 4.76
C ASP A 133 18.09 21.17 5.85
N MET A 134 16.86 20.88 5.45
CA MET A 134 15.78 20.57 6.40
C MET A 134 16.03 19.28 7.14
N LEU A 135 15.80 19.29 8.45
CA LEU A 135 15.87 18.07 9.26
C LEU A 135 14.66 17.19 9.01
N MET A 136 14.91 15.94 8.69
CA MET A 136 13.92 14.89 8.50
C MET A 136 14.33 13.63 9.25
N ASP A 137 13.40 12.72 9.44
CA ASP A 137 13.71 11.38 9.92
C ASP A 137 13.78 10.42 8.73
N PHE A 138 14.83 9.60 8.70
CA PHE A 138 15.08 8.60 7.68
C PHE A 138 15.13 7.21 8.30
N LEU A 139 14.76 6.21 7.49
CA LEU A 139 14.88 4.79 7.82
C LEU A 139 15.76 4.08 6.80
N PRO A 140 16.48 3.03 7.24
CA PRO A 140 17.19 2.17 6.31
C PRO A 140 16.20 1.40 5.44
N GLY A 141 16.39 1.46 4.15
CA GLY A 141 15.71 0.70 3.11
C GLY A 141 16.71 -0.05 2.24
N PHE A 142 16.22 -0.76 1.24
CA PHE A 142 17.04 -1.52 0.31
C PHE A 142 16.57 -1.29 -1.13
N ASP A 143 17.44 -0.76 -1.96
CA ASP A 143 17.26 -0.60 -3.39
C ASP A 143 17.52 -1.94 -4.07
N ILE A 144 16.43 -2.66 -4.36
CA ILE A 144 16.47 -4.02 -4.93
C ILE A 144 17.09 -4.01 -6.34
N ALA A 145 16.81 -2.97 -7.13
CA ALA A 145 17.30 -2.87 -8.50
C ALA A 145 18.82 -2.69 -8.56
N ASN A 146 19.38 -1.94 -7.63
CA ASN A 146 20.81 -1.63 -7.58
C ASN A 146 21.55 -2.42 -6.50
N ASN A 147 20.87 -3.32 -5.79
CA ASN A 147 21.42 -4.18 -4.73
C ASN A 147 22.22 -3.41 -3.69
N ARG A 148 21.66 -2.32 -3.14
CA ARG A 148 22.33 -1.45 -2.18
C ARG A 148 21.40 -0.97 -1.07
N GLU A 149 21.97 -0.68 0.08
CA GLU A 149 21.25 0.01 1.14
C GLU A 149 20.99 1.48 0.74
N VAL A 150 19.82 2.00 1.08
CA VAL A 150 19.41 3.37 0.83
C VAL A 150 18.63 3.89 2.04
N MET A 151 18.86 5.13 2.41
CA MET A 151 18.05 5.81 3.42
C MET A 151 16.80 6.41 2.77
N VAL A 152 15.64 6.13 3.34
CA VAL A 152 14.33 6.56 2.81
C VAL A 152 13.67 7.48 3.82
N PRO A 153 13.03 8.59 3.40
CA PRO A 153 12.26 9.43 4.31
C PRO A 153 11.22 8.60 5.09
N ALA A 154 11.25 8.68 6.41
CA ALA A 154 10.38 7.89 7.27
C ALA A 154 8.89 8.18 7.04
N THR A 155 8.56 9.40 6.64
CA THR A 155 7.20 9.85 6.31
C THR A 155 6.61 9.20 5.07
N ILE A 156 7.46 8.64 4.20
CA ILE A 156 7.04 7.84 3.03
C ILE A 156 7.04 6.35 3.37
N ALA A 157 8.03 5.90 4.15
CA ALA A 157 8.16 4.49 4.50
C ALA A 157 7.13 3.99 5.53
N LEU A 158 6.59 4.89 6.36
CA LEU A 158 5.67 4.56 7.44
C LEU A 158 4.32 5.25 7.27
N PHE A 159 3.27 4.47 7.39
CA PHE A 159 1.92 5.00 7.35
C PHE A 159 1.64 5.89 8.58
N ARG A 160 1.17 7.13 8.32
CA ARG A 160 0.83 8.14 9.34
C ARG A 160 1.99 8.53 10.27
N TYR A 161 3.21 8.39 9.83
CA TYR A 161 4.35 8.92 10.58
C TYR A 161 4.43 10.43 10.45
N ASN A 162 4.52 11.10 11.60
CA ASN A 162 4.78 12.53 11.65
C ASN A 162 5.96 12.76 12.61
N PRO A 163 7.07 13.34 12.13
CA PRO A 163 8.25 13.54 12.96
C PRO A 163 7.98 14.53 14.09
N ALA A 164 8.63 14.34 15.24
CA ALA A 164 8.63 15.32 16.30
C ALA A 164 9.58 16.48 15.95
N PRO A 165 9.23 17.74 16.28
CA PRO A 165 10.12 18.88 16.09
C PRO A 165 11.53 18.62 16.67
N PRO A 166 12.61 19.16 16.07
CA PRO A 166 12.63 20.09 14.95
C PRO A 166 12.58 19.45 13.56
N ALA A 167 12.44 18.12 13.44
CA ALA A 167 12.32 17.47 12.15
C ALA A 167 10.95 17.78 11.51
N VAL A 168 10.93 17.86 10.18
CA VAL A 168 9.74 18.22 9.40
C VAL A 168 9.29 17.10 8.48
N ASN A 169 8.00 17.14 8.13
CA ASN A 169 7.42 16.34 7.06
C ASN A 169 7.01 17.28 5.92
N PRO A 170 7.74 17.31 4.79
CA PRO A 170 7.38 18.17 3.67
C PRO A 170 6.17 17.67 2.88
N PHE A 171 5.83 16.39 2.96
CA PHE A 171 4.77 15.79 2.14
C PHE A 171 3.38 16.11 2.66
N SER A 172 2.43 16.32 1.74
CA SER A 172 1.05 16.72 2.08
C SER A 172 0.19 15.58 2.57
N TYR A 173 0.42 14.38 2.09
CA TYR A 173 -0.43 13.22 2.34
C TYR A 173 0.36 12.05 2.90
N PHE A 174 -0.34 11.22 3.67
CA PHE A 174 0.09 9.87 3.98
C PHE A 174 -0.57 8.92 2.98
N HIS A 175 0.21 8.04 2.41
CA HIS A 175 -0.31 7.04 1.49
C HIS A 175 0.21 5.65 1.83
N THR A 176 -0.36 4.66 1.18
CA THR A 176 0.01 3.26 1.35
C THR A 176 0.48 2.63 0.04
N ASN A 177 0.82 3.47 -0.95
CA ASN A 177 1.29 3.01 -2.25
C ASN A 177 2.53 2.14 -2.10
N GLY A 178 2.48 0.94 -2.66
CA GLY A 178 3.56 -0.03 -2.56
C GLY A 178 3.69 -0.72 -1.20
N LEU A 179 2.76 -0.49 -0.26
CA LEU A 179 2.70 -1.23 0.99
C LEU A 179 1.98 -2.55 0.75
N ALA A 180 2.65 -3.65 0.98
CA ALA A 180 2.08 -4.97 0.73
C ALA A 180 2.55 -6.01 1.73
N SER A 181 1.73 -7.03 1.89
CA SER A 181 2.02 -8.21 2.68
C SER A 181 2.03 -9.48 1.83
N GLY A 182 2.72 -10.51 2.30
CA GLY A 182 2.82 -11.80 1.62
C GLY A 182 3.22 -12.92 2.57
N ASN A 183 3.09 -14.16 2.12
CA ASN A 183 3.55 -15.34 2.88
C ASN A 183 5.08 -15.43 2.96
N VAL A 184 5.75 -14.81 1.99
CA VAL A 184 7.20 -14.66 1.87
C VAL A 184 7.52 -13.29 1.31
N MET A 185 8.77 -12.86 1.45
CA MET A 185 9.21 -11.52 1.00
C MET A 185 8.96 -11.31 -0.50
N GLU A 186 9.24 -12.29 -1.32
CA GLU A 186 9.07 -12.20 -2.77
C GLU A 186 7.61 -12.01 -3.19
N GLU A 187 6.67 -12.61 -2.44
CA GLU A 187 5.24 -12.42 -2.66
C GLU A 187 4.82 -11.00 -2.29
N ALA A 188 5.31 -10.47 -1.16
CA ALA A 188 5.05 -9.09 -0.74
C ALA A 188 5.63 -8.09 -1.74
N VAL A 189 6.88 -8.25 -2.17
CA VAL A 189 7.53 -7.38 -3.18
C VAL A 189 6.77 -7.41 -4.50
N CYS A 190 6.38 -8.60 -4.98
CA CYS A 190 5.61 -8.72 -6.22
C CYS A 190 4.25 -8.00 -6.12
N HIS A 191 3.55 -8.16 -4.99
CA HIS A 191 2.28 -7.50 -4.75
C HIS A 191 2.44 -5.97 -4.67
N SER A 192 3.47 -5.50 -3.96
CA SER A 192 3.84 -4.08 -3.87
C SER A 192 4.07 -3.46 -5.25
N LEU A 193 4.86 -4.11 -6.10
CA LEU A 193 5.14 -3.64 -7.47
C LEU A 193 3.87 -3.60 -8.32
N CYS A 194 3.03 -4.64 -8.24
CA CYS A 194 1.76 -4.66 -8.96
C CYS A 194 0.83 -3.51 -8.53
N GLU A 195 0.77 -3.20 -7.23
CA GLU A 195 -0.03 -2.09 -6.73
C GLU A 195 0.50 -0.74 -7.23
N VAL A 196 1.81 -0.53 -7.22
CA VAL A 196 2.40 0.72 -7.74
C VAL A 196 2.10 0.90 -9.22
N ILE A 197 2.23 -0.16 -10.04
CA ILE A 197 1.89 -0.13 -11.46
C ILE A 197 0.40 0.15 -11.68
N GLU A 198 -0.48 -0.49 -10.90
CA GLU A 198 -1.92 -0.26 -10.95
C GLU A 198 -2.27 1.21 -10.66
N ARG A 199 -1.71 1.75 -9.57
CA ARG A 199 -1.98 3.13 -9.15
C ARG A 199 -1.43 4.16 -10.13
N ASP A 200 -0.26 3.92 -10.72
CA ASP A 200 0.29 4.75 -11.79
C ASP A 200 -0.65 4.78 -12.99
N ALA A 201 -1.07 3.61 -13.46
CA ALA A 201 -2.00 3.51 -14.57
C ALA A 201 -3.35 4.19 -14.31
N MET A 202 -3.90 4.03 -13.10
CA MET A 202 -5.13 4.72 -12.67
C MET A 202 -4.96 6.22 -12.63
N SER A 203 -3.88 6.72 -12.03
CA SER A 203 -3.59 8.16 -11.95
C SER A 203 -3.45 8.79 -13.34
N ILE A 204 -2.77 8.11 -14.26
CA ILE A 204 -2.66 8.56 -15.65
C ILE A 204 -4.03 8.59 -16.33
N ALA A 205 -4.87 7.57 -16.09
CA ALA A 205 -6.21 7.52 -16.66
C ALA A 205 -7.10 8.65 -16.13
N GLU A 206 -7.06 8.91 -14.81
CA GLU A 206 -7.79 10.00 -14.17
C GLU A 206 -7.34 11.38 -14.66
N LEU A 207 -6.03 11.61 -14.76
CA LEU A 207 -5.49 12.85 -15.32
C LEU A 207 -5.94 13.06 -16.78
N ARG A 208 -5.89 12.02 -17.60
CA ARG A 208 -6.36 12.09 -18.98
C ARG A 208 -7.85 12.35 -19.06
N ALA A 209 -8.65 11.68 -18.22
CA ALA A 209 -10.09 11.91 -18.15
C ALA A 209 -10.42 13.34 -17.70
N SER A 210 -9.69 13.87 -16.73
CA SER A 210 -9.86 15.25 -16.25
C SER A 210 -9.43 16.30 -17.30
N ALA A 211 -8.47 15.96 -18.16
CA ALA A 211 -8.01 16.83 -19.23
C ALA A 211 -8.91 16.78 -20.49
N ILE A 212 -9.78 15.78 -20.62
CA ILE A 212 -10.71 15.67 -21.74
C ILE A 212 -11.93 16.55 -21.48
N PRO A 213 -12.23 17.56 -22.33
CA PRO A 213 -13.44 18.36 -22.17
C PRO A 213 -14.70 17.50 -22.17
N PHE A 214 -15.65 17.84 -21.31
CA PHE A 214 -16.89 17.05 -21.10
C PHE A 214 -17.65 16.74 -22.40
N HIS A 215 -17.67 17.67 -23.36
CA HIS A 215 -18.32 17.47 -24.65
C HIS A 215 -17.63 16.35 -25.48
N VAL A 216 -16.31 16.20 -25.38
CA VAL A 216 -15.54 15.13 -26.06
C VAL A 216 -15.87 13.78 -25.43
N LEU A 217 -15.88 13.69 -24.10
CA LEU A 217 -16.31 12.50 -23.38
C LEU A 217 -17.71 12.07 -23.76
N ARG A 218 -18.65 13.01 -23.82
CA ARG A 218 -20.02 12.75 -24.25
C ARG A 218 -20.10 12.22 -25.68
N THR A 219 -19.28 12.74 -26.58
CA THR A 219 -19.19 12.26 -27.97
C THR A 219 -18.65 10.83 -28.03
N ILE A 220 -17.62 10.52 -27.26
CA ILE A 220 -17.04 9.17 -27.18
C ILE A 220 -18.09 8.18 -26.67
N VAL A 221 -18.77 8.49 -25.56
CA VAL A 221 -19.81 7.63 -25.00
C VAL A 221 -20.95 7.40 -25.99
N HIS A 222 -21.37 8.45 -26.69
CA HIS A 222 -22.40 8.33 -27.73
C HIS A 222 -21.96 7.39 -28.86
N SER A 223 -20.73 7.53 -29.33
CA SER A 223 -20.14 6.67 -30.37
C SER A 223 -20.02 5.21 -29.93
N LEU A 224 -19.62 4.96 -28.67
CA LEU A 224 -19.55 3.61 -28.11
C LEU A 224 -20.93 2.97 -28.01
N ASN A 225 -21.93 3.70 -27.55
CA ASN A 225 -23.30 3.22 -27.46
C ASN A 225 -23.89 2.92 -28.85
N ALA A 226 -23.58 3.75 -29.88
CA ALA A 226 -23.98 3.51 -31.24
C ALA A 226 -23.32 2.27 -31.85
N ALA A 227 -22.12 1.90 -31.35
CA ALA A 227 -21.42 0.67 -31.75
C ALA A 227 -21.85 -0.57 -30.91
N GLY A 228 -22.88 -0.44 -30.07
CA GLY A 228 -23.40 -1.52 -29.22
C GLY A 228 -22.56 -1.82 -27.98
N ILE A 229 -21.59 -0.96 -27.65
CA ILE A 229 -20.75 -1.07 -26.46
C ILE A 229 -21.42 -0.21 -25.38
N GLN A 230 -21.95 -0.85 -24.32
CA GLN A 230 -22.51 -0.11 -23.19
C GLN A 230 -21.40 0.64 -22.42
N ALA A 231 -21.41 1.95 -22.53
CA ALA A 231 -20.57 2.81 -21.73
C ALA A 231 -21.37 3.36 -20.54
N PRO A 232 -20.74 3.54 -19.35
CA PRO A 232 -21.42 4.13 -18.21
C PRO A 232 -21.87 5.56 -18.53
N PRO A 233 -22.98 6.03 -17.92
CA PRO A 233 -23.44 7.39 -18.11
C PRO A 233 -22.37 8.37 -17.62
N VAL A 234 -22.08 9.39 -18.42
CA VAL A 234 -21.24 10.52 -18.03
C VAL A 234 -22.12 11.47 -17.22
N GLN A 235 -21.90 11.51 -15.92
CA GLN A 235 -22.58 12.46 -14.99
C GLN A 235 -21.89 13.81 -15.02
#